data_aa4b2636597dec0031297b97763a2b59
#
_entry.id   aa4b2636597dec0031297b97763a2b59
#
_cell.length_a   1.000
_cell.length_b   1.000
_cell.length_c   1.000
_cell.angle_alpha   90.00
_cell.angle_beta   90.00
_cell.angle_gamma   90.00
#
_symmetry.space_group_name_H-M   'P 1'
#
loop_
_entity.id
_entity.type
_entity.pdbx_description
1 polymer ?
#
loop_
_entity_poly.entity_id
_entity_poly.type
_entity_poly.pdbx_seq_one_letter_code
_entity_poly.pdbx_strand_id
1 'polypeptide(L)'
;MSSVMSAVGIFKTFEEGSQRVEVLRGVSVEVGPGEVVALEGPSGSGKTTLLSIMGCILSPTSGRVTVDGENVDMGRADRLRDLRRRKIGFVFQQYNLFPALTALENVEYALNVKGMRGADAGREATRVLERVGLRDRLHFLPRDLSGGQKQRVAIARALAGSPPVILADEPTANLDTAVGAEILELFRELAKSEGRGLLVVTHDPKVRAVADRVVGIRDGRLAA
;
A
#
# COMPACT_ATOMS: atom_id res chain seq x y z
N MET A 1 10.79 -18.23 7.69
CA MET A 1 11.11 -17.35 6.55
C MET A 1 11.13 -15.93 7.08
N SER A 2 12.08 -15.10 6.68
CA SER A 2 12.13 -13.70 7.16
C SER A 2 11.00 -12.90 6.51
N SER A 3 10.25 -12.11 7.30
CA SER A 3 9.20 -11.21 6.80
C SER A 3 9.82 -10.06 5.99
N VAL A 4 9.15 -9.61 4.93
CA VAL A 4 9.54 -8.40 4.20
C VAL A 4 9.08 -7.13 4.91
N MET A 5 8.08 -7.26 5.77
CA MET A 5 7.63 -6.18 6.65
C MET A 5 7.06 -6.75 7.94
N SER A 6 7.36 -6.11 9.07
CA SER A 6 6.74 -6.46 10.34
C SER A 6 6.49 -5.22 11.21
N ALA A 7 5.42 -5.29 11.98
CA ALA A 7 5.10 -4.38 13.07
C ALA A 7 4.96 -5.21 14.34
N VAL A 8 5.65 -4.86 15.41
CA VAL A 8 5.68 -5.64 16.67
C VAL A 8 5.33 -4.74 17.84
N GLY A 9 4.29 -5.11 18.57
CA GLY A 9 3.86 -4.44 19.80
C GLY A 9 3.50 -2.97 19.57
N ILE A 10 2.81 -2.66 18.47
CA ILE A 10 2.48 -1.28 18.09
C ILE A 10 1.39 -0.70 18.99
N PHE A 11 1.74 0.37 19.69
CA PHE A 11 0.78 1.25 20.37
C PHE A 11 0.71 2.59 19.63
N LYS A 12 -0.49 3.16 19.55
CA LYS A 12 -0.68 4.52 19.03
C LYS A 12 -1.75 5.24 19.81
N THR A 13 -1.34 6.34 20.43
CA THR A 13 -2.22 7.30 21.12
C THR A 13 -2.15 8.64 20.40
N PHE A 14 -3.29 9.25 20.17
CA PHE A 14 -3.42 10.63 19.71
C PHE A 14 -3.82 11.52 20.88
N GLU A 15 -3.32 12.76 20.87
CA GLU A 15 -3.71 13.80 21.82
C GLU A 15 -4.65 14.77 21.09
N GLU A 16 -5.92 14.82 21.54
CA GLU A 16 -6.95 15.73 21.02
C GLU A 16 -7.34 16.68 22.14
N GLY A 17 -6.68 17.84 22.23
CA GLY A 17 -6.83 18.77 23.34
C GLY A 17 -6.40 18.13 24.67
N SER A 18 -7.34 17.99 25.62
CA SER A 18 -7.10 17.34 26.93
C SER A 18 -7.36 15.82 26.91
N GLN A 19 -7.87 15.27 25.81
CA GLN A 19 -8.21 13.85 25.72
C GLN A 19 -7.09 13.05 25.05
N ARG A 20 -6.87 11.84 25.56
CA ARG A 20 -5.98 10.85 24.97
C ARG A 20 -6.80 9.71 24.36
N VAL A 21 -6.69 9.54 23.06
CA VAL A 21 -7.38 8.48 22.32
C VAL A 21 -6.37 7.41 21.93
N GLU A 22 -6.43 6.25 22.59
CA GLU A 22 -5.58 5.11 22.27
C GLU A 22 -6.20 4.30 21.13
N VAL A 23 -5.62 4.41 19.93
CA VAL A 23 -6.14 3.81 18.69
C VAL A 23 -5.55 2.42 18.43
N LEU A 24 -4.29 2.17 18.82
CA LEU A 24 -3.65 0.85 18.69
C LEU A 24 -3.07 0.42 20.04
N ARG A 25 -3.24 -0.86 20.38
CA ARG A 25 -3.00 -1.43 21.71
C ARG A 25 -2.20 -2.72 21.62
N GLY A 26 -0.91 -2.61 21.28
CA GLY A 26 0.01 -3.74 21.23
C GLY A 26 -0.18 -4.64 20.01
N VAL A 27 -0.51 -4.06 18.86
CA VAL A 27 -0.75 -4.80 17.61
C VAL A 27 0.56 -5.31 17.03
N SER A 28 0.57 -6.60 16.63
CA SER A 28 1.71 -7.22 15.92
C SER A 28 1.23 -7.89 14.65
N VAL A 29 1.78 -7.47 13.50
CA VAL A 29 1.46 -8.01 12.17
C VAL A 29 2.74 -8.12 11.37
N GLU A 30 2.87 -9.18 10.59
CA GLU A 30 3.98 -9.39 9.67
C GLU A 30 3.45 -9.75 8.28
N VAL A 31 4.27 -9.50 7.27
CA VAL A 31 4.01 -9.84 5.88
C VAL A 31 5.25 -10.55 5.33
N GLY A 32 5.06 -11.75 4.82
CA GLY A 32 6.11 -12.55 4.17
C GLY A 32 6.34 -12.15 2.71
N PRO A 33 7.45 -12.60 2.10
CA PRO A 33 7.65 -12.47 0.66
C PRO A 33 6.62 -13.32 -0.10
N GLY A 34 6.00 -12.73 -1.12
CA GLY A 34 4.95 -13.38 -1.92
C GLY A 34 3.64 -13.62 -1.16
N GLU A 35 3.48 -13.07 0.05
CA GLU A 35 2.29 -13.23 0.88
C GLU A 35 1.32 -12.06 0.67
N VAL A 36 0.04 -12.39 0.54
CA VAL A 36 -1.06 -11.43 0.59
C VAL A 36 -1.73 -11.53 1.96
N VAL A 37 -1.58 -10.51 2.79
CA VAL A 37 -2.23 -10.39 4.11
C VAL A 37 -3.39 -9.42 4.01
N ALA A 38 -4.59 -9.85 4.34
CA ALA A 38 -5.75 -8.98 4.50
C ALA A 38 -5.90 -8.52 5.96
N LEU A 39 -6.02 -7.22 6.17
CA LEU A 39 -6.34 -6.64 7.48
C LEU A 39 -7.80 -6.18 7.48
N GLU A 40 -8.64 -6.90 8.19
CA GLU A 40 -10.08 -6.65 8.26
C GLU A 40 -10.50 -6.10 9.64
N GLY A 41 -11.64 -5.40 9.66
CA GLY A 41 -12.24 -4.91 10.90
C GLY A 41 -13.22 -3.77 10.65
N PRO A 42 -14.03 -3.40 11.65
CA PRO A 42 -14.99 -2.30 11.53
C PRO A 42 -14.29 -0.96 11.29
N SER A 43 -15.07 0.05 10.85
CA SER A 43 -14.58 1.42 10.77
C SER A 43 -14.11 1.91 12.14
N GLY A 44 -13.03 2.67 12.21
CA GLY A 44 -12.44 3.15 13.45
C GLY A 44 -11.62 2.13 14.25
N SER A 45 -11.46 0.88 13.78
CA SER A 45 -10.69 -0.13 14.52
C SER A 45 -9.17 0.07 14.52
N GLY A 46 -8.64 1.04 13.77
CA GLY A 46 -7.21 1.35 13.71
C GLY A 46 -6.47 0.83 12.47
N LYS A 47 -7.15 0.23 11.49
CA LYS A 47 -6.54 -0.35 10.27
C LYS A 47 -5.66 0.64 9.50
N THR A 48 -6.23 1.77 9.08
CA THR A 48 -5.50 2.82 8.35
C THR A 48 -4.37 3.43 9.19
N THR A 49 -4.55 3.52 10.51
CA THR A 49 -3.49 3.96 11.43
C THR A 49 -2.33 2.97 11.43
N LEU A 50 -2.61 1.68 11.55
CA LEU A 50 -1.59 0.63 11.49
C LEU A 50 -0.89 0.63 10.13
N LEU A 51 -1.65 0.70 9.03
CA LEU A 51 -1.10 0.77 7.68
C LEU A 51 -0.19 1.98 7.49
N SER A 52 -0.57 3.15 8.01
CA SER A 52 0.23 4.38 7.97
C SER A 52 1.53 4.26 8.78
N ILE A 53 1.49 3.56 9.91
CA ILE A 53 2.70 3.29 10.72
C ILE A 53 3.62 2.33 9.98
N MET A 54 3.09 1.23 9.45
CA MET A 54 3.87 0.27 8.66
C MET A 54 4.43 0.94 7.40
N GLY A 55 3.67 1.85 6.79
CA GLY A 55 4.10 2.67 5.64
C GLY A 55 5.11 3.77 5.99
N CYS A 56 5.56 3.87 7.24
CA CYS A 56 6.50 4.91 7.71
C CYS A 56 5.99 6.35 7.46
N ILE A 57 4.67 6.54 7.42
CA ILE A 57 4.00 7.85 7.29
C ILE A 57 3.71 8.43 8.67
N LEU A 58 3.33 7.57 9.61
CA LEU A 58 2.98 7.93 10.98
C LEU A 58 3.91 7.20 11.96
N SER A 59 4.39 7.91 12.98
CA SER A 59 5.17 7.27 14.05
C SER A 59 4.25 6.62 15.08
N PRO A 60 4.54 5.40 15.55
CA PRO A 60 3.84 4.79 16.68
C PRO A 60 4.19 5.54 17.98
N THR A 61 3.40 5.37 19.02
CA THR A 61 3.74 5.82 20.37
C THR A 61 4.80 4.90 20.99
N SER A 62 4.69 3.59 20.73
CA SER A 62 5.70 2.58 21.06
C SER A 62 5.54 1.36 20.16
N GLY A 63 6.53 0.46 20.20
CA GLY A 63 6.63 -0.69 19.32
C GLY A 63 7.70 -0.53 18.26
N ARG A 64 7.79 -1.49 17.36
CA ARG A 64 8.85 -1.53 16.33
C ARG A 64 8.27 -1.89 14.97
N VAL A 65 8.81 -1.25 13.93
CA VAL A 65 8.56 -1.60 12.53
C VAL A 65 9.88 -2.05 11.89
N THR A 66 9.82 -3.10 11.09
CA THR A 66 10.94 -3.59 10.29
C THR A 66 10.50 -3.67 8.84
N VAL A 67 11.33 -3.21 7.90
CA VAL A 67 11.07 -3.26 6.46
C VAL A 67 12.29 -3.84 5.77
N ASP A 68 12.11 -4.94 5.03
CA ASP A 68 13.17 -5.62 4.27
C ASP A 68 14.42 -5.88 5.13
N GLY A 69 14.20 -6.39 6.35
CA GLY A 69 15.25 -6.70 7.32
C GLY A 69 15.83 -5.50 8.10
N GLU A 70 15.45 -4.28 7.75
CA GLU A 70 15.95 -3.06 8.40
C GLU A 70 14.97 -2.59 9.50
N ASN A 71 15.47 -2.37 10.73
CA ASN A 71 14.70 -1.70 11.78
C ASN A 71 14.49 -0.23 11.42
N VAL A 72 13.24 0.21 11.49
CA VAL A 72 12.85 1.58 11.13
C VAL A 72 13.04 2.50 12.33
N ASP A 73 13.93 3.47 12.18
CA ASP A 73 14.07 4.57 13.14
C ASP A 73 13.06 5.68 12.82
N MET A 74 11.95 5.71 13.56
CA MET A 74 10.85 6.66 13.36
C MET A 74 11.23 8.11 13.72
N GLY A 75 12.36 8.36 14.36
CA GLY A 75 12.90 9.70 14.67
C GLY A 75 13.67 10.34 13.51
N ARG A 76 14.01 9.58 12.48
CA ARG A 76 14.86 10.03 11.36
C ARG A 76 14.05 10.27 10.09
N ALA A 77 13.50 11.47 9.95
CA ALA A 77 12.65 11.84 8.81
C ALA A 77 13.32 11.65 7.42
N ASP A 78 14.63 11.88 7.34
CA ASP A 78 15.45 11.64 6.16
C ASP A 78 15.46 10.15 5.76
N ARG A 79 15.71 9.27 6.72
CA ARG A 79 15.71 7.82 6.52
C ARG A 79 14.34 7.27 6.20
N LEU A 80 13.28 7.77 6.87
CA LEU A 80 11.90 7.37 6.58
C LEU A 80 11.50 7.70 5.14
N ARG A 81 11.90 8.89 4.64
CA ARG A 81 11.65 9.30 3.26
C ARG A 81 12.34 8.35 2.26
N ASP A 82 13.60 8.04 2.53
CA ASP A 82 14.42 7.19 1.67
C ASP A 82 13.90 5.74 1.66
N LEU A 83 13.50 5.23 2.81
CA LEU A 83 12.92 3.90 2.98
C LEU A 83 11.58 3.80 2.22
N ARG A 84 10.64 4.76 2.41
CA ARG A 84 9.38 4.80 1.64
C ARG A 84 9.65 4.82 0.14
N ARG A 85 10.59 5.66 -0.29
CA ARG A 85 10.95 5.80 -1.70
C ARG A 85 11.42 4.49 -2.32
N ARG A 86 12.25 3.71 -1.61
CA ARG A 86 12.90 2.52 -2.16
C ARG A 86 12.15 1.22 -1.88
N LYS A 87 11.51 1.11 -0.72
CA LYS A 87 11.03 -0.18 -0.19
C LYS A 87 9.52 -0.33 -0.14
N ILE A 88 8.76 0.76 -0.24
CA ILE A 88 7.32 0.72 -0.03
C ILE A 88 6.58 1.26 -1.25
N GLY A 89 5.62 0.47 -1.77
CA GLY A 89 4.58 0.94 -2.68
C GLY A 89 3.31 1.22 -1.89
N PHE A 90 2.62 2.33 -2.18
CA PHE A 90 1.38 2.67 -1.49
C PHE A 90 0.23 2.87 -2.48
N VAL A 91 -0.88 2.18 -2.25
CA VAL A 91 -2.13 2.30 -3.00
C VAL A 91 -3.19 2.86 -2.06
N PHE A 92 -3.76 4.01 -2.41
CA PHE A 92 -4.74 4.72 -1.59
C PHE A 92 -6.16 4.51 -2.11
N GLN A 93 -7.14 4.59 -1.23
CA GLN A 93 -8.56 4.47 -1.54
C GLN A 93 -9.02 5.49 -2.60
N GLN A 94 -8.54 6.73 -2.56
CA GLN A 94 -8.91 7.80 -3.48
C GLN A 94 -7.95 7.93 -4.67
N TYR A 95 -7.21 6.88 -5.02
CA TYR A 95 -6.22 6.82 -6.10
C TYR A 95 -5.05 7.82 -5.94
N ASN A 96 -5.27 9.03 -5.46
CA ASN A 96 -4.30 10.12 -5.29
C ASN A 96 -3.45 10.37 -6.55
N LEU A 97 -4.08 10.33 -7.73
CA LEU A 97 -3.43 10.65 -9.00
C LEU A 97 -3.29 12.17 -9.14
N PHE A 98 -2.22 12.59 -9.80
CA PHE A 98 -2.05 13.97 -10.21
C PHE A 98 -3.00 14.26 -11.39
N PRO A 99 -4.01 15.15 -11.24
CA PRO A 99 -5.08 15.30 -12.23
C PRO A 99 -4.61 15.95 -13.54
N ALA A 100 -3.49 16.69 -13.48
CA ALA A 100 -2.89 17.35 -14.64
C ALA A 100 -1.88 16.48 -15.40
N LEU A 101 -1.57 15.28 -14.89
CA LEU A 101 -0.63 14.33 -15.49
C LEU A 101 -1.39 13.16 -16.11
N THR A 102 -0.95 12.69 -17.28
CA THR A 102 -1.44 11.46 -17.91
C THR A 102 -1.15 10.23 -17.04
N ALA A 103 -1.70 9.06 -17.41
CA ALA A 103 -1.38 7.81 -16.75
C ALA A 103 0.13 7.53 -16.76
N LEU A 104 0.78 7.71 -17.90
CA LEU A 104 2.23 7.56 -18.06
C LEU A 104 2.99 8.50 -17.13
N GLU A 105 2.69 9.80 -17.19
CA GLU A 105 3.37 10.82 -16.39
C GLU A 105 3.17 10.64 -14.88
N ASN A 106 2.02 10.13 -14.43
CA ASN A 106 1.79 9.77 -13.03
C ASN A 106 2.77 8.69 -12.54
N VAL A 107 3.09 7.71 -13.37
CA VAL A 107 4.06 6.66 -13.04
C VAL A 107 5.49 7.16 -13.21
N GLU A 108 5.81 7.90 -14.27
CA GLU A 108 7.11 8.53 -14.47
C GLU A 108 7.49 9.44 -13.31
N TYR A 109 6.53 10.21 -12.79
CA TYR A 109 6.76 11.07 -11.63
C TYR A 109 7.25 10.27 -10.42
N ALA A 110 6.63 9.11 -10.15
CA ALA A 110 7.06 8.24 -9.06
C ALA A 110 8.47 7.66 -9.29
N LEU A 111 8.79 7.28 -10.52
CA LEU A 111 10.13 6.83 -10.91
C LEU A 111 11.18 7.92 -10.77
N ASN A 112 10.83 9.16 -11.17
CA ASN A 112 11.70 10.33 -11.01
C ASN A 112 12.04 10.60 -9.54
N VAL A 113 11.05 10.51 -8.66
CA VAL A 113 11.25 10.61 -7.20
C VAL A 113 12.20 9.52 -6.71
N LYS A 114 12.16 8.32 -7.31
CA LYS A 114 13.04 7.19 -6.99
C LYS A 114 14.43 7.29 -7.64
N GLY A 115 14.67 8.31 -8.46
CA GLY A 115 15.97 8.59 -9.08
C GLY A 115 16.14 8.11 -10.52
N MET A 116 15.15 7.40 -11.09
CA MET A 116 15.12 7.05 -12.51
C MET A 116 14.59 8.24 -13.32
N ARG A 117 15.24 8.63 -14.43
CA ARG A 117 14.88 9.83 -15.17
C ARG A 117 14.93 9.62 -16.69
N GLY A 118 14.32 10.55 -17.42
CA GLY A 118 14.39 10.61 -18.90
C GLY A 118 13.81 9.36 -19.54
N ALA A 119 14.43 8.91 -20.62
CA ALA A 119 13.95 7.78 -21.42
C ALA A 119 13.83 6.45 -20.62
N ASP A 120 14.65 6.25 -19.58
CA ASP A 120 14.56 5.06 -18.73
C ASP A 120 13.29 5.07 -17.90
N ALA A 121 12.92 6.23 -17.33
CA ALA A 121 11.66 6.37 -16.60
C ALA A 121 10.45 6.13 -17.52
N GLY A 122 10.47 6.68 -18.74
CA GLY A 122 9.39 6.49 -19.71
C GLY A 122 9.23 5.01 -20.11
N ARG A 123 10.32 4.32 -20.38
CA ARG A 123 10.28 2.87 -20.71
C ARG A 123 9.74 2.04 -19.56
N GLU A 124 10.22 2.31 -18.35
CA GLU A 124 9.78 1.56 -17.17
C GLU A 124 8.31 1.88 -16.82
N ALA A 125 7.89 3.14 -16.91
CA ALA A 125 6.50 3.53 -16.69
C ALA A 125 5.55 2.84 -17.68
N THR A 126 5.93 2.80 -18.96
CA THR A 126 5.18 2.08 -20.00
C THR A 126 5.07 0.59 -19.65
N ARG A 127 6.19 -0.05 -19.31
CA ARG A 127 6.23 -1.47 -18.93
C ARG A 127 5.31 -1.79 -17.76
N VAL A 128 5.32 -0.96 -16.72
CA VAL A 128 4.49 -1.18 -15.53
C VAL A 128 3.00 -0.95 -15.85
N LEU A 129 2.66 0.05 -16.67
CA LEU A 129 1.28 0.29 -17.10
C LEU A 129 0.75 -0.84 -18.00
N GLU A 130 1.57 -1.37 -18.89
CA GLU A 130 1.21 -2.55 -19.70
C GLU A 130 0.87 -3.76 -18.81
N ARG A 131 1.65 -4.00 -17.76
CA ARG A 131 1.42 -5.10 -16.80
C ARG A 131 0.09 -5.00 -16.05
N VAL A 132 -0.38 -3.78 -15.79
CA VAL A 132 -1.70 -3.58 -15.18
C VAL A 132 -2.82 -3.43 -16.22
N GLY A 133 -2.55 -3.76 -17.49
CA GLY A 133 -3.54 -3.76 -18.57
C GLY A 133 -3.94 -2.38 -19.09
N LEU A 134 -3.03 -1.39 -19.04
CA LEU A 134 -3.29 -0.01 -19.47
C LEU A 134 -2.45 0.45 -20.66
N ARG A 135 -1.98 -0.47 -21.52
CA ARG A 135 -1.19 -0.14 -22.71
C ARG A 135 -1.85 0.92 -23.59
N ASP A 136 -3.15 0.82 -23.82
CA ASP A 136 -3.91 1.71 -24.71
C ASP A 136 -4.40 2.98 -23.99
N ARG A 137 -3.96 3.24 -22.76
CA ARG A 137 -4.39 4.35 -21.91
C ARG A 137 -3.26 5.22 -21.39
N LEU A 138 -2.05 5.06 -21.89
CA LEU A 138 -0.83 5.74 -21.42
C LEU A 138 -0.99 7.27 -21.37
N HIS A 139 -1.60 7.85 -22.41
CA HIS A 139 -1.72 9.30 -22.60
C HIS A 139 -3.06 9.88 -22.12
N PHE A 140 -3.90 9.09 -21.44
CA PHE A 140 -5.16 9.55 -20.89
C PHE A 140 -4.93 10.29 -19.56
N LEU A 141 -5.66 11.40 -19.37
CA LEU A 141 -5.72 12.09 -18.09
C LEU A 141 -6.65 11.34 -17.12
N PRO A 142 -6.46 11.48 -15.80
CA PRO A 142 -7.32 10.81 -14.81
C PRO A 142 -8.82 11.07 -15.01
N ARG A 143 -9.22 12.26 -15.46
CA ARG A 143 -10.63 12.58 -15.74
C ARG A 143 -11.26 11.71 -16.85
N ASP A 144 -10.42 11.20 -17.76
CA ASP A 144 -10.86 10.42 -18.93
C ASP A 144 -10.79 8.91 -18.68
N LEU A 145 -10.38 8.49 -17.46
CA LEU A 145 -10.26 7.11 -17.03
C LEU A 145 -11.44 6.68 -16.13
N SER A 146 -11.89 5.44 -16.29
CA SER A 146 -12.83 4.81 -15.35
C SER A 146 -12.24 4.65 -13.96
N GLY A 147 -13.05 4.37 -12.93
CA GLY A 147 -12.59 4.10 -11.58
C GLY A 147 -11.56 2.97 -11.52
N GLY A 148 -11.84 1.84 -12.18
CA GLY A 148 -10.90 0.71 -12.24
C GLY A 148 -9.61 1.05 -12.99
N GLN A 149 -9.66 1.84 -14.05
CA GLN A 149 -8.46 2.30 -14.76
C GLN A 149 -7.63 3.24 -13.88
N LYS A 150 -8.25 4.18 -13.13
CA LYS A 150 -7.56 5.02 -12.14
C LYS A 150 -6.86 4.18 -11.08
N GLN A 151 -7.54 3.13 -10.61
CA GLN A 151 -6.95 2.22 -9.62
C GLN A 151 -5.75 1.47 -10.20
N ARG A 152 -5.82 0.99 -11.44
CA ARG A 152 -4.70 0.35 -12.12
C ARG A 152 -3.51 1.31 -12.30
N VAL A 153 -3.74 2.61 -12.59
CA VAL A 153 -2.66 3.62 -12.60
C VAL A 153 -2.07 3.80 -11.22
N ALA A 154 -2.88 3.84 -10.15
CA ALA A 154 -2.40 3.95 -8.76
C ALA A 154 -1.56 2.73 -8.37
N ILE A 155 -1.95 1.52 -8.80
CA ILE A 155 -1.17 0.28 -8.61
C ILE A 155 0.14 0.36 -9.40
N ALA A 156 0.12 0.76 -10.68
CA ALA A 156 1.32 0.93 -11.49
C ALA A 156 2.31 1.90 -10.81
N ARG A 157 1.81 3.02 -10.28
CA ARG A 157 2.62 3.97 -9.52
C ARG A 157 3.23 3.35 -8.25
N ALA A 158 2.48 2.53 -7.54
CA ALA A 158 2.97 1.82 -6.36
C ALA A 158 4.06 0.79 -6.71
N LEU A 159 3.94 0.15 -7.88
CA LEU A 159 4.92 -0.82 -8.41
C LEU A 159 6.21 -0.17 -8.93
N ALA A 160 6.18 1.11 -9.25
CA ALA A 160 7.31 1.84 -9.80
C ALA A 160 8.58 1.67 -8.94
N GLY A 161 9.70 1.30 -9.57
CA GLY A 161 10.97 1.03 -8.88
C GLY A 161 10.98 -0.24 -8.05
N SER A 162 10.07 -1.16 -8.29
CA SER A 162 10.06 -2.53 -7.77
C SER A 162 10.20 -2.67 -6.23
N PRO A 163 9.33 -2.03 -5.43
CA PRO A 163 9.39 -2.16 -3.98
C PRO A 163 9.09 -3.59 -3.54
N PRO A 164 9.76 -4.11 -2.47
CA PRO A 164 9.51 -5.45 -1.95
C PRO A 164 8.15 -5.59 -1.24
N VAL A 165 7.53 -4.49 -0.81
CA VAL A 165 6.24 -4.50 -0.14
C VAL A 165 5.29 -3.46 -0.71
N ILE A 166 4.01 -3.83 -0.80
CA ILE A 166 2.91 -2.94 -1.20
C ILE A 166 1.90 -2.88 -0.06
N LEU A 167 1.49 -1.66 0.27
CA LEU A 167 0.45 -1.37 1.24
C LEU A 167 -0.76 -0.78 0.50
N ALA A 168 -1.93 -1.39 0.65
CA ALA A 168 -3.14 -0.95 -0.02
C ALA A 168 -4.23 -0.63 1.01
N ASP A 169 -4.73 0.60 0.97
CA ASP A 169 -5.82 1.07 1.82
C ASP A 169 -7.12 1.11 1.02
N GLU A 170 -8.05 0.21 1.34
CA GLU A 170 -9.37 0.06 0.72
C GLU A 170 -9.34 0.12 -0.83
N PRO A 171 -8.52 -0.72 -1.50
CA PRO A 171 -8.24 -0.57 -2.93
C PRO A 171 -9.43 -0.85 -3.85
N THR A 172 -10.52 -1.41 -3.34
CA THR A 172 -11.73 -1.77 -4.10
C THR A 172 -12.96 -0.95 -3.71
N ALA A 173 -12.87 -0.08 -2.69
CA ALA A 173 -14.04 0.60 -2.11
C ALA A 173 -14.83 1.48 -3.09
N ASN A 174 -14.18 2.01 -4.13
CA ASN A 174 -14.80 2.90 -5.12
C ASN A 174 -15.05 2.19 -6.48
N LEU A 175 -15.05 0.86 -6.49
CA LEU A 175 -15.18 0.06 -7.71
C LEU A 175 -16.44 -0.80 -7.65
N ASP A 176 -17.02 -1.07 -8.82
CA ASP A 176 -18.03 -2.10 -8.92
C ASP A 176 -17.46 -3.49 -8.60
N THR A 177 -18.37 -4.43 -8.35
CA THR A 177 -18.04 -5.77 -7.87
C THR A 177 -17.10 -6.55 -8.77
N ALA A 178 -17.28 -6.45 -10.10
CA ALA A 178 -16.48 -7.21 -11.07
C ALA A 178 -15.08 -6.62 -11.18
N VAL A 179 -14.97 -5.31 -11.33
CA VAL A 179 -13.69 -4.60 -11.40
C VAL A 179 -12.91 -4.73 -10.08
N GLY A 180 -13.59 -4.71 -8.93
CA GLY A 180 -12.96 -4.96 -7.63
C GLY A 180 -12.31 -6.33 -7.57
N ALA A 181 -12.98 -7.38 -8.06
CA ALA A 181 -12.41 -8.74 -8.10
C ALA A 181 -11.17 -8.82 -9.02
N GLU A 182 -11.20 -8.16 -10.19
CA GLU A 182 -10.03 -8.09 -11.08
C GLU A 182 -8.82 -7.40 -10.41
N ILE A 183 -9.06 -6.34 -9.65
CA ILE A 183 -8.00 -5.65 -8.91
C ILE A 183 -7.40 -6.54 -7.82
N LEU A 184 -8.22 -7.30 -7.10
CA LEU A 184 -7.74 -8.24 -6.09
C LEU A 184 -6.91 -9.38 -6.70
N GLU A 185 -7.35 -9.93 -7.84
CA GLU A 185 -6.57 -10.95 -8.54
C GLU A 185 -5.26 -10.41 -9.10
N LEU A 186 -5.25 -9.16 -9.62
CA LEU A 186 -4.01 -8.47 -10.02
C LEU A 186 -3.04 -8.36 -8.84
N PHE A 187 -3.51 -8.01 -7.64
CA PHE A 187 -2.66 -7.98 -6.46
C PHE A 187 -2.07 -9.35 -6.11
N ARG A 188 -2.89 -10.40 -6.18
CA ARG A 188 -2.44 -11.77 -5.94
C ARG A 188 -1.37 -12.19 -6.95
N GLU A 189 -1.61 -11.93 -8.22
CA GLU A 189 -0.64 -12.23 -9.29
C GLU A 189 0.69 -11.52 -9.03
N LEU A 190 0.66 -10.21 -8.75
CA LEU A 190 1.85 -9.41 -8.45
C LEU A 190 2.63 -9.94 -7.23
N ALA A 191 1.92 -10.33 -6.17
CA ALA A 191 2.56 -10.92 -5.00
C ALA A 191 3.26 -12.24 -5.36
N LYS A 192 2.55 -13.17 -6.00
CA LYS A 192 3.05 -14.52 -6.29
C LYS A 192 4.16 -14.53 -7.35
N SER A 193 3.98 -13.77 -8.45
CA SER A 193 4.94 -13.78 -9.56
C SER A 193 6.26 -13.06 -9.24
N GLU A 194 6.24 -12.10 -8.32
CA GLU A 194 7.39 -11.24 -8.03
C GLU A 194 7.93 -11.38 -6.60
N GLY A 195 7.33 -12.24 -5.80
CA GLY A 195 7.73 -12.44 -4.42
C GLY A 195 7.49 -11.22 -3.51
N ARG A 196 6.58 -10.31 -3.88
CA ARG A 196 6.28 -9.10 -3.11
C ARG A 196 5.35 -9.41 -1.94
N GLY A 197 5.63 -8.82 -0.79
CA GLY A 197 4.66 -8.82 0.31
C GLY A 197 3.56 -7.79 0.04
N LEU A 198 2.32 -8.16 0.33
CA LEU A 198 1.16 -7.28 0.17
C LEU A 198 0.34 -7.24 1.46
N LEU A 199 0.08 -6.05 1.98
CA LEU A 199 -0.88 -5.82 3.05
C LEU A 199 -2.06 -5.02 2.50
N VAL A 200 -3.25 -5.62 2.52
CA VAL A 200 -4.49 -4.99 2.04
C VAL A 200 -5.39 -4.71 3.24
N VAL A 201 -5.65 -3.46 3.51
CA VAL A 201 -6.71 -3.03 4.44
C VAL A 201 -8.01 -2.96 3.68
N THR A 202 -9.03 -3.67 4.12
CA THR A 202 -10.33 -3.64 3.46
C THR A 202 -11.45 -4.17 4.37
N HIS A 203 -12.67 -3.79 4.04
CA HIS A 203 -13.91 -4.39 4.57
C HIS A 203 -14.63 -5.26 3.52
N ASP A 204 -14.09 -5.36 2.28
CA ASP A 204 -14.62 -6.20 1.22
C ASP A 204 -14.30 -7.68 1.50
N PRO A 205 -15.33 -8.53 1.75
CA PRO A 205 -15.09 -9.94 2.05
C PRO A 205 -14.46 -10.73 0.89
N LYS A 206 -14.46 -10.20 -0.33
CA LYS A 206 -13.84 -10.85 -1.49
C LYS A 206 -12.31 -10.93 -1.38
N VAL A 207 -11.69 -10.06 -0.58
CA VAL A 207 -10.25 -10.15 -0.33
C VAL A 207 -9.84 -11.51 0.23
N ARG A 208 -10.74 -12.20 0.95
CA ARG A 208 -10.50 -13.56 1.49
C ARG A 208 -10.24 -14.62 0.43
N ALA A 209 -10.72 -14.41 -0.78
CA ALA A 209 -10.49 -15.35 -1.89
C ALA A 209 -9.06 -15.27 -2.44
N VAL A 210 -8.38 -14.14 -2.25
CA VAL A 210 -7.04 -13.88 -2.77
C VAL A 210 -5.98 -13.78 -1.67
N ALA A 211 -6.37 -13.57 -0.41
CA ALA A 211 -5.46 -13.47 0.73
C ALA A 211 -4.96 -14.86 1.16
N ASP A 212 -3.67 -14.94 1.45
CA ASP A 212 -3.07 -16.12 2.08
C ASP A 212 -3.41 -16.17 3.58
N ARG A 213 -3.60 -15.00 4.20
CA ARG A 213 -3.92 -14.86 5.61
C ARG A 213 -4.80 -13.63 5.85
N VAL A 214 -5.77 -13.80 6.74
CA VAL A 214 -6.65 -12.72 7.19
C VAL A 214 -6.37 -12.40 8.65
N VAL A 215 -6.15 -11.13 8.95
CA VAL A 215 -5.89 -10.61 10.29
C VAL A 215 -7.05 -9.69 10.68
N GLY A 216 -7.78 -10.04 11.73
CA GLY A 216 -8.84 -9.20 12.26
C GLY A 216 -8.28 -8.14 13.22
N ILE A 217 -8.79 -6.91 13.15
CA ILE A 217 -8.51 -5.86 14.14
C ILE A 217 -9.81 -5.26 14.65
N ARG A 218 -9.96 -5.19 15.97
CA ARG A 218 -11.11 -4.59 16.65
C ARG A 218 -10.64 -3.79 17.86
N ASP A 219 -11.14 -2.57 18.02
CA ASP A 219 -10.82 -1.69 19.16
C ASP A 219 -9.32 -1.56 19.44
N GLY A 220 -8.54 -1.46 18.34
CA GLY A 220 -7.09 -1.31 18.39
C GLY A 220 -6.31 -2.57 18.78
N ARG A 221 -6.94 -3.75 18.81
CA ARG A 221 -6.31 -5.05 19.13
C ARG A 221 -6.54 -6.04 17.99
N LEU A 222 -5.64 -7.02 17.87
CA LEU A 222 -5.92 -8.15 17.00
C LEU A 222 -7.09 -8.95 17.56
N ALA A 223 -8.04 -9.31 16.70
CA ALA A 223 -9.09 -10.26 17.04
C ALA A 223 -8.49 -11.68 17.13
N ALA A 224 -8.88 -12.40 18.16
CA ALA A 224 -8.48 -13.79 18.33
C ALA A 224 -9.10 -14.70 17.25
#